data_80e3a8de2c74159213d8d1fd3c35bc65
#
_entry.id   80e3a8de2c74159213d8d1fd3c35bc65
#
_cell.length_a   1.000
_cell.length_b   1.000
_cell.length_c   1.000
_cell.angle_alpha   90.00
_cell.angle_beta   90.00
_cell.angle_gamma   90.00
#
_symmetry.space_group_name_H-M   'P 1'
#
loop_
_entity.id
_entity.type
_entity.pdbx_description
1 polymer ?
#
loop_
_entity_poly.entity_id
_entity_poly.type
_entity_poly.pdbx_seq_one_letter_code
_entity_poly.pdbx_strand_id
1 'polypeptide(L)'
;KTIKNVRGKYIATVLGSQKNISMSGVNPPMQVIAMGGEQQEYSELDLVGFTCIEGDVLYHNYDGKLGREDAIVINNCGSYSLVMKPPFILPNFPVLDICGEKVEVIKKGEVFDDIFHTFAF
;
A
#
# COMPACT_ATOMS: atom_id res chain seq x y z
N LYS A 1 -1.22 -7.92 -7.01
CA LYS A 1 -2.01 -8.90 -6.27
C LYS A 1 -3.19 -9.43 -7.06
N THR A 2 -4.26 -8.68 -7.16
CA THR A 2 -5.48 -9.13 -7.84
C THR A 2 -6.09 -7.93 -8.55
N ILE A 3 -6.40 -8.09 -9.83
CA ILE A 3 -7.12 -7.09 -10.60
C ILE A 3 -8.42 -7.76 -11.07
N LYS A 4 -9.55 -7.14 -10.77
CA LYS A 4 -10.88 -7.67 -11.07
C LYS A 4 -11.74 -6.59 -11.73
N ASN A 5 -12.64 -7.03 -12.62
CA ASN A 5 -13.73 -6.19 -13.10
C ASN A 5 -14.97 -6.45 -12.22
N VAL A 6 -15.50 -5.42 -11.60
CA VAL A 6 -16.68 -5.48 -10.75
C VAL A 6 -17.71 -4.50 -11.30
N ARG A 7 -18.75 -5.02 -11.94
CA ARG A 7 -19.84 -4.21 -12.52
C ARG A 7 -19.36 -3.12 -13.48
N GLY A 8 -18.36 -3.44 -14.29
CA GLY A 8 -17.81 -2.53 -15.28
C GLY A 8 -16.62 -1.68 -14.80
N LYS A 9 -16.33 -1.63 -13.50
CA LYS A 9 -15.19 -0.92 -12.96
C LYS A 9 -14.05 -1.89 -12.60
N TYR A 10 -12.83 -1.53 -12.96
CA TYR A 10 -11.64 -2.28 -12.56
C TYR A 10 -11.18 -1.89 -11.16
N ILE A 11 -10.87 -2.90 -10.37
CA ILE A 11 -10.38 -2.75 -9.00
C ILE A 11 -9.12 -3.61 -8.83
N ALA A 12 -8.03 -2.97 -8.44
CA ALA A 12 -6.77 -3.64 -8.11
C ALA A 12 -6.52 -3.62 -6.61
N THR A 13 -6.47 -4.80 -5.98
CA THR A 13 -6.10 -4.92 -4.57
C THR A 13 -4.59 -4.98 -4.43
N VAL A 14 -4.02 -4.09 -3.64
CA VAL A 14 -2.58 -4.02 -3.36
C VAL A 14 -2.24 -4.57 -1.96
N LEU A 15 -0.93 -4.77 -1.69
CA LEU A 15 -0.39 -5.20 -0.39
C LEU A 15 -0.17 -4.05 0.60
N GLY A 16 -0.89 -2.97 0.43
CA GLY A 16 -0.88 -1.82 1.32
C GLY A 16 -2.30 -1.43 1.71
N SER A 17 -2.41 -0.46 2.57
CA SER A 17 -3.68 0.12 3.00
C SER A 17 -3.49 1.60 3.28
N GLN A 18 -4.52 2.41 3.06
CA GLN A 18 -4.50 3.79 3.53
C GLN A 18 -4.33 3.89 5.07
N LYS A 19 -4.56 2.78 5.80
CA LYS A 19 -4.30 2.72 7.24
C LYS A 19 -2.83 2.58 7.58
N ASN A 20 -2.01 2.17 6.64
CA ASN A 20 -0.56 2.06 6.82
C ASN A 20 0.18 3.37 6.48
N ILE A 21 -0.46 4.30 5.81
CA ILE A 21 0.12 5.56 5.38
C ILE A 21 -0.81 6.73 5.69
N SER A 22 -0.24 7.85 6.06
CA SER A 22 -0.98 9.11 6.17
C SER A 22 -0.89 9.83 4.83
N MET A 23 -1.99 9.89 4.11
CA MET A 23 -2.07 10.58 2.83
C MET A 23 -2.60 12.00 3.01
N SER A 24 -1.98 12.96 2.34
CA SER A 24 -2.38 14.38 2.39
C SER A 24 -3.58 14.73 1.51
N GLY A 25 -4.30 13.73 1.03
CA GLY A 25 -5.47 13.93 0.16
C GLY A 25 -5.83 12.68 -0.61
N VAL A 26 -6.79 12.83 -1.51
CA VAL A 26 -7.17 11.78 -2.45
C VAL A 26 -6.16 11.79 -3.60
N ASN A 27 -5.78 10.60 -4.08
CA ASN A 27 -4.85 10.42 -5.20
C ASN A 27 -3.48 11.09 -4.95
N PRO A 28 -2.70 10.57 -3.98
CA PRO A 28 -1.35 11.07 -3.74
C PRO A 28 -0.45 10.84 -4.98
N PRO A 29 0.65 11.59 -5.13
CA PRO A 29 1.61 11.32 -6.20
C PRO A 29 2.06 9.86 -6.16
N MET A 30 1.92 9.18 -7.29
CA MET A 30 2.11 7.73 -7.40
C MET A 30 2.93 7.37 -8.64
N GLN A 31 3.70 6.30 -8.53
CA GLN A 31 4.43 5.70 -9.64
C GLN A 31 4.17 4.20 -9.67
N VAL A 32 4.03 3.64 -10.85
CA VAL A 32 3.99 2.19 -11.08
C VAL A 32 5.35 1.74 -11.60
N ILE A 33 5.95 0.78 -10.93
CA ILE A 33 7.22 0.17 -11.32
C ILE A 33 6.93 -1.23 -11.86
N ALA A 34 7.18 -1.43 -13.15
CA ALA A 34 7.05 -2.72 -13.79
C ALA A 34 8.07 -3.72 -13.23
N MET A 35 7.61 -4.85 -12.73
CA MET A 35 8.45 -5.90 -12.14
C MET A 35 8.60 -7.14 -13.05
N GLY A 36 8.37 -6.96 -14.36
CA GLY A 36 8.59 -7.99 -15.37
C GLY A 36 7.39 -8.90 -15.65
N GLY A 37 6.25 -8.65 -15.07
CA GLY A 37 4.98 -9.32 -15.38
C GLY A 37 4.26 -8.71 -16.59
N GLU A 38 3.17 -9.37 -17.01
CA GLU A 38 2.28 -8.84 -18.04
C GLU A 38 1.51 -7.64 -17.53
N GLN A 39 1.54 -6.55 -18.27
CA GLN A 39 0.79 -5.34 -18.00
C GLN A 39 -0.36 -5.17 -18.99
N GLN A 40 -1.47 -4.63 -18.52
CA GLN A 40 -2.59 -4.19 -19.32
C GLN A 40 -2.86 -2.71 -19.11
N GLU A 41 -3.42 -2.05 -20.11
CA GLU A 41 -3.91 -0.67 -20.01
C GLU A 41 -5.26 -0.67 -19.30
N TYR A 42 -5.42 0.23 -18.35
CA TYR A 42 -6.68 0.44 -17.64
C TYR A 42 -7.09 1.89 -17.71
N SER A 43 -8.39 2.10 -17.67
CA SER A 43 -9.01 3.41 -17.48
C SER A 43 -9.91 3.34 -16.25
N GLU A 44 -9.87 4.41 -15.45
CA GLU A 44 -10.69 4.56 -14.23
C GLU A 44 -10.57 3.40 -13.21
N LEU A 45 -9.37 2.77 -13.12
CA LEU A 45 -9.11 1.70 -12.18
C LEU A 45 -8.92 2.25 -10.76
N ASP A 46 -9.58 1.65 -9.75
CA ASP A 46 -9.33 1.97 -8.36
C ASP A 46 -8.27 1.04 -7.76
N LEU A 47 -7.27 1.63 -7.09
CA LEU A 47 -6.32 0.91 -6.26
C LEU A 47 -6.84 0.87 -4.83
N VAL A 48 -7.16 -0.33 -4.35
CA VAL A 48 -7.72 -0.54 -3.02
C VAL A 48 -6.75 -1.31 -2.13
N GLY A 49 -6.81 -1.05 -0.83
CA GLY A 49 -6.04 -1.77 0.15
C GLY A 49 -6.53 -3.19 0.39
N PHE A 50 -5.81 -3.91 1.27
CA PHE A 50 -6.12 -5.30 1.62
C PHE A 50 -7.12 -5.44 2.77
N THR A 51 -7.55 -4.33 3.36
CA THR A 51 -8.43 -4.37 4.55
C THR A 51 -9.90 -4.58 4.16
N CYS A 52 -10.72 -4.96 5.13
CA CYS A 52 -12.17 -5.07 4.98
C CYS A 52 -12.90 -3.72 5.10
N ILE A 53 -12.17 -2.62 5.23
CA ILE A 53 -12.75 -1.28 5.32
C ILE A 53 -13.13 -0.82 3.92
N GLU A 54 -14.40 -0.53 3.70
CA GLU A 54 -14.93 -0.12 2.39
C GLU A 54 -14.24 1.14 1.82
N GLY A 55 -13.86 2.06 2.69
CA GLY A 55 -13.11 3.28 2.31
C GLY A 55 -11.60 3.08 2.18
N ASP A 56 -11.06 1.85 2.18
CA ASP A 56 -9.62 1.60 2.03
C ASP A 56 -9.18 1.72 0.57
N VAL A 57 -9.27 2.93 0.03
CA VAL A 57 -8.89 3.26 -1.34
C VAL A 57 -7.65 4.14 -1.33
N LEU A 58 -6.59 3.67 -1.96
CA LEU A 58 -5.30 4.37 -2.07
C LEU A 58 -5.26 5.33 -3.26
N TYR A 59 -5.97 4.99 -4.32
CA TYR A 59 -6.01 5.82 -5.53
C TYR A 59 -7.29 5.57 -6.31
N HIS A 60 -7.99 6.62 -6.69
CA HIS A 60 -9.19 6.55 -7.52
C HIS A 60 -8.91 6.87 -8.97
N ASN A 61 -9.55 6.14 -9.87
CA ASN A 61 -9.56 6.41 -11.29
C ASN A 61 -8.15 6.52 -11.88
N TYR A 62 -7.33 5.50 -11.65
CA TYR A 62 -6.02 5.40 -12.27
C TYR A 62 -6.16 5.07 -13.75
N ASP A 63 -5.52 5.87 -14.59
CA ASP A 63 -5.38 5.65 -16.04
C ASP A 63 -3.93 5.28 -16.34
N GLY A 64 -3.73 4.13 -16.98
CA GLY A 64 -2.39 3.68 -17.36
C GLY A 64 -2.19 2.17 -17.29
N LYS A 65 -0.94 1.75 -17.47
CA LYS A 65 -0.56 0.34 -17.45
C LYS A 65 -0.35 -0.17 -16.03
N LEU A 66 -0.86 -1.36 -15.77
CA LEU A 66 -0.68 -2.06 -14.51
C LEU A 66 -0.68 -3.57 -14.72
N GLY A 67 0.27 -4.25 -14.07
CA GLY A 67 0.36 -5.70 -13.96
C GLY A 67 0.17 -6.18 -12.52
N ARG A 68 -0.11 -7.46 -12.34
CA ARG A 68 -0.31 -8.07 -11.00
C ARG A 68 0.97 -8.10 -10.17
N GLU A 69 2.12 -8.17 -10.82
CA GLU A 69 3.44 -8.24 -10.19
C GLU A 69 4.04 -6.85 -9.93
N ASP A 70 3.45 -5.79 -10.47
CA ASP A 70 4.01 -4.45 -10.39
C ASP A 70 4.06 -3.92 -8.95
N ALA A 71 5.08 -3.11 -8.68
CA ALA A 71 5.19 -2.35 -7.45
C ALA A 71 4.58 -0.96 -7.63
N ILE A 72 3.93 -0.47 -6.57
CA ILE A 72 3.35 0.86 -6.51
C ILE A 72 4.11 1.66 -5.46
N VAL A 73 4.64 2.79 -5.87
CA VAL A 73 5.31 3.76 -4.99
C VAL A 73 4.39 4.95 -4.79
N ILE A 74 4.01 5.19 -3.54
CA ILE A 74 3.21 6.36 -3.15
C ILE A 74 4.16 7.36 -2.49
N ASN A 75 4.21 8.57 -3.02
CA ASN A 75 5.07 9.63 -2.53
C ASN A 75 4.35 10.55 -1.53
N ASN A 76 5.13 11.36 -0.82
CA ASN A 76 4.63 12.40 0.09
C ASN A 76 3.69 11.88 1.21
N CYS A 77 3.95 10.67 1.71
CA CYS A 77 3.18 10.05 2.78
C CYS A 77 3.98 9.82 4.07
N GLY A 78 5.10 10.53 4.25
CA GLY A 78 5.97 10.34 5.42
C GLY A 78 5.40 10.92 6.72
N SER A 79 4.77 12.09 6.67
CA SER A 79 4.23 12.76 7.84
C SER A 79 3.13 11.92 8.50
N TYR A 80 3.26 11.69 9.81
CA TYR A 80 2.33 10.94 10.64
C TYR A 80 2.19 9.45 10.32
N SER A 81 2.69 8.95 9.19
CA SER A 81 2.52 7.55 8.78
C SER A 81 3.06 6.56 9.80
N LEU A 82 4.20 6.86 10.44
CA LEU A 82 4.79 5.95 11.44
C LEU A 82 4.09 5.96 12.79
N VAL A 83 3.49 7.09 13.17
CA VAL A 83 2.94 7.26 14.53
C VAL A 83 1.42 7.07 14.59
N MET A 84 0.72 7.19 13.48
CA MET A 84 -0.74 7.09 13.44
C MET A 84 -1.27 5.79 12.84
N LYS A 85 -0.42 4.95 12.28
CA LYS A 85 -0.85 3.68 11.69
C LYS A 85 -1.15 2.63 12.76
N PRO A 86 -2.35 2.05 12.78
CA PRO A 86 -2.64 0.92 13.65
C PRO A 86 -2.08 -0.39 13.07
N PRO A 87 -1.78 -1.40 13.88
CA PRO A 87 -1.53 -2.76 13.44
C PRO A 87 -2.87 -3.43 13.09
N PHE A 88 -3.54 -2.98 12.02
CA PHE A 88 -4.86 -3.46 11.64
C PHE A 88 -4.76 -4.59 10.62
N ILE A 89 -5.29 -5.77 10.95
CA ILE A 89 -5.27 -7.04 10.21
C ILE A 89 -3.85 -7.63 10.14
N LEU A 90 -2.86 -6.84 9.77
CA LEU A 90 -1.46 -7.23 9.68
C LEU A 90 -0.60 -6.35 10.57
N PRO A 91 0.50 -6.89 11.14
CA PRO A 91 1.52 -6.10 11.81
C PRO A 91 2.10 -5.02 10.88
N ASN A 92 2.68 -3.99 11.47
CA ASN A 92 3.28 -2.92 10.70
C ASN A 92 4.55 -3.40 9.97
N PHE A 93 4.72 -2.90 8.75
CA PHE A 93 5.85 -3.23 7.89
C PHE A 93 7.17 -2.59 8.38
N PRO A 94 8.32 -3.07 7.90
CA PRO A 94 9.60 -2.44 8.17
C PRO A 94 9.72 -1.06 7.53
N VAL A 95 10.60 -0.23 8.06
CA VAL A 95 10.97 1.06 7.45
C VAL A 95 12.43 0.97 7.01
N LEU A 96 12.65 1.33 5.77
CA LEU A 96 13.96 1.32 5.13
C LEU A 96 14.40 2.74 4.84
N ASP A 97 15.67 3.02 5.08
CA ASP A 97 16.36 4.19 4.53
C ASP A 97 17.07 3.77 3.25
N ILE A 98 16.84 4.51 2.17
CA ILE A 98 17.41 4.24 0.86
C ILE A 98 18.20 5.46 0.43
N CYS A 99 19.53 5.35 0.45
CA CYS A 99 20.45 6.42 0.01
C CYS A 99 21.33 5.89 -1.13
N GLY A 100 20.98 6.25 -2.36
CA GLY A 100 21.62 5.69 -3.56
C GLY A 100 21.42 4.19 -3.65
N GLU A 101 22.51 3.41 -3.67
CA GLU A 101 22.47 1.93 -3.69
C GLU A 101 22.42 1.31 -2.28
N LYS A 102 22.57 2.12 -1.24
CA LYS A 102 22.60 1.66 0.15
C LYS A 102 21.17 1.57 0.68
N VAL A 103 20.83 0.43 1.26
CA VAL A 103 19.55 0.19 1.92
C VAL A 103 19.80 -0.22 3.36
N GLU A 104 19.22 0.52 4.30
CA GLU A 104 19.31 0.23 5.74
C GLU A 104 17.91 0.03 6.34
N VAL A 105 17.75 -0.97 7.21
CA VAL A 105 16.52 -1.16 7.97
C VAL A 105 16.57 -0.28 9.22
N ILE A 106 15.84 0.83 9.23
CA ILE A 106 15.76 1.75 10.39
C ILE A 106 14.66 1.37 11.37
N LYS A 107 13.66 0.62 10.94
CA LYS A 107 12.65 -0.01 11.80
C LYS A 107 12.35 -1.41 11.27
N LYS A 108 12.44 -2.42 12.13
CA LYS A 108 12.03 -3.78 11.79
C LYS A 108 10.51 -3.86 11.60
N GLY A 109 10.06 -4.80 10.78
CA GLY A 109 8.64 -5.17 10.73
C GLY A 109 8.19 -5.70 12.09
N GLU A 110 6.97 -5.40 12.47
CA GLU A 110 6.36 -5.88 13.70
C GLU A 110 5.97 -7.35 13.58
N VAL A 111 6.05 -8.06 14.70
CA VAL A 111 5.55 -9.43 14.86
C VAL A 111 4.42 -9.43 15.89
N PHE A 112 3.78 -10.58 16.09
CA PHE A 112 2.67 -10.74 17.03
C PHE A 112 3.03 -10.24 18.43
N ASP A 113 4.19 -10.58 18.95
CA ASP A 113 4.62 -10.20 20.30
C ASP A 113 4.77 -8.68 20.48
N ASP A 114 5.17 -7.96 19.44
CA ASP A 114 5.27 -6.49 19.50
C ASP A 114 3.91 -5.82 19.74
N ILE A 115 2.83 -6.49 19.32
CA ILE A 115 1.46 -5.98 19.44
C ILE A 115 0.82 -6.44 20.74
N PHE A 116 1.04 -7.69 21.13
CA PHE A 116 0.27 -8.35 22.19
C PHE A 116 1.01 -8.53 23.52
N HIS A 117 2.30 -8.18 23.62
CA HIS A 117 3.08 -8.35 24.85
C HIS A 117 2.52 -7.59 26.07
N THR A 118 1.66 -6.59 25.85
CA THR A 118 1.01 -5.83 26.94
C THR A 118 -0.28 -6.46 27.45
N PHE A 119 -0.80 -7.46 26.74
CA PHE A 119 -1.99 -8.18 27.15
C PHE A 119 -1.63 -9.31 28.13
N ALA A 120 -2.40 -9.44 29.21
CA ALA A 120 -2.31 -10.57 30.11
C ALA A 120 -3.37 -11.61 29.68
N PHE A 121 -2.89 -12.78 29.25
CA PHE A 121 -3.73 -13.91 28.85
C PHE A 121 -3.69 -14.99 29.93
#